data_71a8a7532c8956e60820b9430a73f9b2
#
_entry.id   71a8a7532c8956e60820b9430a73f9b2
#
_cell.length_a   1.000
_cell.length_b   1.000
_cell.length_c   1.000
_cell.angle_alpha   90.00
_cell.angle_beta   90.00
_cell.angle_gamma   90.00
#
_symmetry.space_group_name_H-M   'P 1'
#
loop_
_entity.id
_entity.type
_entity.pdbx_description
1 polymer ?
#
loop_
_entity_poly.entity_id
_entity_poly.type
_entity_poly.pdbx_seq_one_letter_code
_entity_poly.pdbx_strand_id
1 'polypeptide(L)'
;MCTTAVERSAPRGTTDVRRGRAVGLGMLVLLLLIAGAVSLAVGARALSPGEVWHGLFAAPEPDRRLTEIRLIVQTVRVPRTVLAVVAGLALGVGGALIQGYTRNPIADTGLLGVNAGASFAVVSVIAVFGFADPFQYVWFAFVGAAVAGVVVFGLASIGRGAGNPLTLALAGQGVTVFLAAMTTAVALSDQKSLNALRFWNAGSVAGVGFGVIWPVAAFVAVGLVLALVTLPALNLLNLGDDVARGLGVHIARSRTIGIVAVTLLAGAATAACGPIAFLGLMVAHVARYLTGPDYRWLVPYAAVLGAVVLLVSDIAGRLVVRPGELDAGVVVAVLGAPFFAALVWRGKFKSA
;
A
#
# COMPACT_ATOMS: atom_id res chain seq x y z
N MET A 1 -30.69 -27.46 -43.16
CA MET A 1 -30.67 -26.04 -42.88
C MET A 1 -31.15 -25.84 -41.43
N CYS A 2 -30.23 -25.68 -40.52
CA CYS A 2 -30.53 -25.45 -39.11
C CYS A 2 -29.80 -24.16 -38.71
N THR A 3 -30.52 -23.06 -38.74
CA THR A 3 -30.05 -21.73 -38.32
C THR A 3 -30.12 -21.66 -36.79
N THR A 4 -28.99 -21.86 -36.11
CA THR A 4 -28.83 -21.57 -34.71
C THR A 4 -28.84 -20.03 -34.53
N ALA A 5 -29.93 -19.53 -34.03
CA ALA A 5 -30.05 -18.12 -33.59
C ALA A 5 -29.07 -17.89 -32.44
N VAL A 6 -28.03 -17.10 -32.67
CA VAL A 6 -27.15 -16.57 -31.62
C VAL A 6 -27.96 -15.49 -30.90
N GLU A 7 -28.48 -15.82 -29.72
CA GLU A 7 -29.07 -14.85 -28.79
C GLU A 7 -27.98 -13.80 -28.44
N ARG A 8 -28.03 -12.65 -29.10
CA ARG A 8 -27.25 -11.48 -28.69
C ARG A 8 -27.89 -10.94 -27.42
N SER A 9 -27.28 -11.24 -26.29
CA SER A 9 -27.64 -10.56 -25.04
C SER A 9 -27.52 -9.05 -25.25
N ALA A 10 -28.59 -8.33 -24.99
CA ALA A 10 -28.64 -6.85 -25.09
C ALA A 10 -27.51 -6.23 -24.26
N PRO A 11 -26.84 -5.17 -24.73
CA PRO A 11 -25.78 -4.50 -23.98
C PRO A 11 -26.38 -3.96 -22.68
N ARG A 12 -25.82 -4.39 -21.54
CA ARG A 12 -26.19 -3.89 -20.21
C ARG A 12 -26.08 -2.37 -20.21
N GLY A 13 -27.13 -1.66 -19.84
CA GLY A 13 -27.14 -0.21 -19.80
C GLY A 13 -26.01 0.33 -18.92
N THR A 14 -25.42 1.47 -19.29
CA THR A 14 -24.31 2.10 -18.54
C THR A 14 -24.67 2.40 -17.09
N THR A 15 -25.95 2.59 -16.79
CA THR A 15 -26.52 2.77 -15.43
C THR A 15 -26.42 1.50 -14.59
N ASP A 16 -26.69 0.33 -15.17
CA ASP A 16 -26.64 -0.95 -14.45
C ASP A 16 -25.21 -1.33 -14.06
N VAL A 17 -24.25 -1.05 -14.94
CA VAL A 17 -22.82 -1.28 -14.66
C VAL A 17 -22.33 -0.38 -13.53
N ARG A 18 -22.72 0.89 -13.51
CA ARG A 18 -22.36 1.84 -12.44
C ARG A 18 -22.96 1.43 -11.10
N ARG A 19 -24.25 1.02 -11.11
CA ARG A 19 -24.94 0.54 -9.90
C ARG A 19 -24.27 -0.72 -9.36
N GLY A 20 -23.92 -1.68 -10.21
CA GLY A 20 -23.18 -2.89 -9.80
C GLY A 20 -21.84 -2.59 -9.16
N ARG A 21 -21.06 -1.65 -9.74
CA ARG A 21 -19.79 -1.20 -9.16
C ARG A 21 -19.97 -0.49 -7.82
N ALA A 22 -20.99 0.36 -7.68
CA ALA A 22 -21.27 1.04 -6.41
C ALA A 22 -21.66 0.05 -5.30
N VAL A 23 -22.50 -0.94 -5.61
CA VAL A 23 -22.87 -2.01 -4.68
C VAL A 23 -21.65 -2.84 -4.28
N GLY A 24 -20.80 -3.21 -5.25
CA GLY A 24 -19.57 -3.96 -4.97
C GLY A 24 -18.59 -3.18 -4.06
N LEU A 25 -18.46 -1.86 -4.26
CA LEU A 25 -17.66 -1.02 -3.35
C LEU A 25 -18.27 -0.97 -1.95
N GLY A 26 -19.60 -0.86 -1.84
CA GLY A 26 -20.30 -0.91 -0.56
C GLY A 26 -20.07 -2.24 0.18
N MET A 27 -20.08 -3.38 -0.52
CA MET A 27 -19.77 -4.69 0.06
C MET A 27 -18.32 -4.76 0.56
N LEU A 28 -17.34 -4.19 -0.19
CA LEU A 28 -15.95 -4.13 0.24
C LEU A 28 -15.77 -3.24 1.48
N VAL A 29 -16.45 -2.12 1.56
CA VAL A 29 -16.46 -1.26 2.76
C VAL A 29 -17.05 -2.00 3.94
N LEU A 30 -18.16 -2.72 3.76
CA LEU A 30 -18.76 -3.55 4.81
C LEU A 30 -17.76 -4.63 5.28
N LEU A 31 -17.06 -5.29 4.35
CA LEU A 31 -16.03 -6.28 4.67
C LEU A 31 -14.88 -5.64 5.47
N LEU A 32 -14.46 -4.42 5.11
CA LEU A 32 -13.45 -3.67 5.85
C LEU A 32 -13.90 -3.37 7.28
N LEU A 33 -15.15 -2.96 7.48
CA LEU A 33 -15.71 -2.70 8.81
C LEU A 33 -15.77 -3.97 9.67
N ILE A 34 -16.20 -5.09 9.07
CA ILE A 34 -16.19 -6.40 9.74
C ILE A 34 -14.76 -6.82 10.11
N ALA A 35 -13.81 -6.71 9.19
CA ALA A 35 -12.41 -7.01 9.45
C ALA A 35 -11.83 -6.11 10.55
N GLY A 36 -12.20 -4.83 10.58
CA GLY A 36 -11.85 -3.88 11.64
C GLY A 36 -12.36 -4.33 13.00
N ALA A 37 -13.64 -4.70 13.09
CA ALA A 37 -14.22 -5.21 14.33
C ALA A 37 -13.54 -6.50 14.80
N VAL A 38 -13.25 -7.43 13.88
CA VAL A 38 -12.50 -8.67 14.17
C VAL A 38 -11.08 -8.35 14.64
N SER A 39 -10.40 -7.38 14.02
CA SER A 39 -9.05 -6.95 14.42
C SER A 39 -9.00 -6.43 15.85
N LEU A 40 -10.05 -5.75 16.32
CA LEU A 40 -10.16 -5.29 17.70
C LEU A 40 -10.42 -6.43 18.69
N ALA A 41 -11.10 -7.50 18.28
CA ALA A 41 -11.42 -8.64 19.12
C ALA A 41 -10.30 -9.68 19.20
N VAL A 42 -9.52 -9.85 18.11
CA VAL A 42 -8.50 -10.89 17.95
C VAL A 42 -7.10 -10.37 18.30
N GLY A 43 -6.34 -11.15 19.06
CA GLY A 43 -4.95 -10.87 19.44
C GLY A 43 -4.37 -12.03 20.25
N ALA A 44 -3.24 -11.84 20.92
CA ALA A 44 -2.64 -12.84 21.82
C ALA A 44 -3.67 -13.27 22.88
N ARG A 45 -4.48 -12.33 23.40
CA ARG A 45 -5.67 -12.58 24.22
C ARG A 45 -6.90 -12.28 23.40
N ALA A 46 -7.82 -13.24 23.24
CA ALA A 46 -9.13 -12.98 22.64
C ALA A 46 -9.98 -12.14 23.59
N LEU A 47 -10.62 -11.11 23.09
CA LEU A 47 -11.57 -10.28 23.83
C LEU A 47 -12.98 -10.53 23.30
N SER A 48 -13.95 -10.62 24.20
CA SER A 48 -15.36 -10.68 23.82
C SER A 48 -15.82 -9.34 23.21
N PRO A 49 -16.87 -9.32 22.39
CA PRO A 49 -17.42 -8.06 21.84
C PRO A 49 -17.78 -7.04 22.94
N GLY A 50 -18.27 -7.49 24.09
CA GLY A 50 -18.57 -6.63 25.24
C GLY A 50 -17.31 -6.01 25.86
N GLU A 51 -16.23 -6.77 26.00
CA GLU A 51 -14.94 -6.26 26.47
C GLU A 51 -14.33 -5.23 25.50
N VAL A 52 -14.46 -5.48 24.17
CA VAL A 52 -14.03 -4.50 23.15
C VAL A 52 -14.83 -3.22 23.25
N TRP A 53 -16.16 -3.31 23.38
CA TRP A 53 -17.04 -2.15 23.54
C TRP A 53 -16.70 -1.35 24.80
N HIS A 54 -16.51 -2.06 25.90
CA HIS A 54 -16.10 -1.45 27.19
C HIS A 54 -14.73 -0.74 27.06
N GLY A 55 -13.76 -1.41 26.44
CA GLY A 55 -12.42 -0.85 26.19
C GLY A 55 -12.42 0.40 25.32
N LEU A 56 -13.38 0.52 24.38
CA LEU A 56 -13.50 1.68 23.50
C LEU A 56 -14.20 2.87 24.15
N PHE A 57 -15.31 2.64 24.88
CA PHE A 57 -16.26 3.69 25.24
C PHE A 57 -16.49 3.87 26.74
N ALA A 58 -16.13 2.90 27.59
CA ALA A 58 -16.39 3.04 29.03
C ALA A 58 -15.45 4.07 29.68
N ALA A 59 -15.97 4.73 30.70
CA ALA A 59 -15.18 5.60 31.58
C ALA A 59 -14.13 4.77 32.35
N PRO A 60 -13.06 5.40 32.86
CA PRO A 60 -12.12 4.73 33.75
C PRO A 60 -12.84 4.18 34.99
N GLU A 61 -12.75 2.88 35.21
CA GLU A 61 -13.32 2.20 36.37
C GLU A 61 -12.20 1.73 37.31
N PRO A 62 -12.49 1.59 38.64
CA PRO A 62 -11.51 1.09 39.59
C PRO A 62 -11.11 -0.38 39.39
N ASP A 63 -11.87 -1.13 38.59
CA ASP A 63 -11.58 -2.53 38.28
C ASP A 63 -10.30 -2.65 37.45
N ARG A 64 -9.30 -3.29 38.04
CA ARG A 64 -7.99 -3.52 37.41
C ARG A 64 -8.07 -4.26 36.08
N ARG A 65 -8.99 -5.25 35.97
CA ARG A 65 -9.18 -6.03 34.75
C ARG A 65 -9.75 -5.17 33.60
N LEU A 66 -10.73 -4.32 33.90
CA LEU A 66 -11.34 -3.45 32.89
C LEU A 66 -10.38 -2.35 32.46
N THR A 67 -9.57 -1.83 33.35
CA THR A 67 -8.48 -0.91 33.04
C THR A 67 -7.44 -1.52 32.10
N GLU A 68 -7.02 -2.77 32.35
CA GLU A 68 -6.09 -3.49 31.49
C GLU A 68 -6.68 -3.72 30.08
N ILE A 69 -7.95 -4.16 29.98
CA ILE A 69 -8.65 -4.33 28.71
C ILE A 69 -8.69 -3.01 27.94
N ARG A 70 -9.01 -1.91 28.60
CA ARG A 70 -9.03 -0.57 27.99
C ARG A 70 -7.66 -0.18 27.44
N LEU A 71 -6.60 -0.38 28.20
CA LEU A 71 -5.24 -0.10 27.74
C LEU A 71 -4.90 -0.92 26.50
N ILE A 72 -5.17 -2.24 26.51
CA ILE A 72 -4.93 -3.11 25.36
C ILE A 72 -5.69 -2.61 24.13
N VAL A 73 -6.96 -2.28 24.28
CA VAL A 73 -7.80 -1.83 23.15
C VAL A 73 -7.31 -0.48 22.63
N GLN A 74 -7.15 0.51 23.49
CA GLN A 74 -6.88 1.90 23.06
C GLN A 74 -5.43 2.15 22.65
N THR A 75 -4.46 1.49 23.29
CA THR A 75 -3.03 1.77 23.03
C THR A 75 -2.37 0.76 22.08
N VAL A 76 -2.97 -0.43 21.90
CA VAL A 76 -2.37 -1.46 21.04
C VAL A 76 -3.27 -1.76 19.82
N ARG A 77 -4.55 -2.13 20.05
CA ARG A 77 -5.39 -2.65 18.97
C ARG A 77 -5.93 -1.57 18.06
N VAL A 78 -6.42 -0.48 18.60
CA VAL A 78 -6.97 0.63 17.80
C VAL A 78 -5.88 1.25 16.92
N PRO A 79 -4.70 1.65 17.44
CA PRO A 79 -3.63 2.19 16.60
C PRO A 79 -3.20 1.21 15.51
N ARG A 80 -3.02 -0.07 15.84
CA ARG A 80 -2.65 -1.12 14.89
C ARG A 80 -3.69 -1.29 13.77
N THR A 81 -4.97 -1.33 14.11
CA THR A 81 -6.08 -1.44 13.14
C THR A 81 -6.13 -0.20 12.24
N VAL A 82 -6.03 1.01 12.81
CA VAL A 82 -6.03 2.26 12.06
C VAL A 82 -4.83 2.32 11.10
N LEU A 83 -3.64 1.96 11.58
CA LEU A 83 -2.44 1.94 10.75
C LEU A 83 -2.56 0.95 9.59
N ALA A 84 -3.08 -0.27 9.85
CA ALA A 84 -3.32 -1.26 8.80
C ALA A 84 -4.29 -0.73 7.72
N VAL A 85 -5.34 -0.02 8.12
CA VAL A 85 -6.28 0.61 7.17
C VAL A 85 -5.58 1.70 6.38
N VAL A 86 -4.92 2.65 7.03
CA VAL A 86 -4.26 3.80 6.38
C VAL A 86 -3.14 3.33 5.43
N ALA A 87 -2.27 2.42 5.88
CA ALA A 87 -1.18 1.90 5.06
C ALA A 87 -1.71 1.03 3.89
N GLY A 88 -2.73 0.21 4.16
CA GLY A 88 -3.36 -0.61 3.12
C GLY A 88 -4.02 0.21 2.02
N LEU A 89 -4.77 1.27 2.39
CA LEU A 89 -5.33 2.25 1.45
C LEU A 89 -4.22 2.88 0.60
N ALA A 90 -3.15 3.34 1.25
CA ALA A 90 -2.05 4.02 0.58
C ALA A 90 -1.32 3.11 -0.43
N LEU A 91 -0.97 1.90 -0.01
CA LEU A 91 -0.29 0.92 -0.88
C LEU A 91 -1.19 0.43 -2.02
N GLY A 92 -2.49 0.24 -1.76
CA GLY A 92 -3.45 -0.15 -2.79
C GLY A 92 -3.58 0.91 -3.88
N VAL A 93 -3.76 2.18 -3.50
CA VAL A 93 -3.81 3.29 -4.45
C VAL A 93 -2.48 3.50 -5.15
N GLY A 94 -1.37 3.50 -4.40
CA GLY A 94 -0.02 3.62 -4.97
C GLY A 94 0.26 2.55 -6.03
N GLY A 95 -0.12 1.29 -5.75
CA GLY A 95 -0.02 0.18 -6.71
C GLY A 95 -0.85 0.39 -7.97
N ALA A 96 -2.09 0.86 -7.84
CA ALA A 96 -2.95 1.15 -8.98
C ALA A 96 -2.38 2.28 -9.86
N LEU A 97 -1.87 3.36 -9.24
CA LEU A 97 -1.28 4.49 -9.95
C LEU A 97 0.00 4.11 -10.68
N ILE A 98 0.94 3.42 -9.99
CA ILE A 98 2.23 3.08 -10.63
C ILE A 98 2.04 2.14 -11.82
N GLN A 99 1.11 1.19 -11.75
CA GLN A 99 0.75 0.35 -12.90
C GLN A 99 0.19 1.16 -14.06
N GLY A 100 -0.62 2.18 -13.78
CA GLY A 100 -1.17 3.04 -14.81
C GLY A 100 -0.12 3.93 -15.47
N TYR A 101 0.71 4.60 -14.68
CA TYR A 101 1.75 5.50 -15.20
C TYR A 101 2.88 4.77 -15.93
N THR A 102 3.21 3.57 -15.50
CA THR A 102 4.21 2.72 -16.18
C THR A 102 3.60 1.87 -17.29
N ARG A 103 2.28 1.82 -17.42
CA ARG A 103 1.57 0.89 -18.32
C ARG A 103 2.05 -0.55 -18.17
N ASN A 104 2.45 -0.90 -16.97
CA ASN A 104 2.97 -2.21 -16.64
C ASN A 104 2.13 -2.83 -15.53
N PRO A 105 1.35 -3.89 -15.82
CA PRO A 105 0.46 -4.51 -14.82
C PRO A 105 1.21 -5.21 -13.68
N ILE A 106 2.52 -5.41 -13.82
CA ILE A 106 3.38 -6.00 -12.79
C ILE A 106 4.21 -4.97 -12.02
N ALA A 107 4.00 -3.67 -12.29
CA ALA A 107 4.68 -2.62 -11.56
C ALA A 107 4.22 -2.58 -10.10
N ASP A 108 5.17 -2.42 -9.20
CA ASP A 108 4.95 -2.22 -7.76
C ASP A 108 5.52 -0.86 -7.31
N THR A 109 5.05 -0.37 -6.18
CA THR A 109 5.51 0.91 -5.60
C THR A 109 7.01 0.93 -5.32
N GLY A 110 7.62 -0.22 -5.08
CA GLY A 110 9.07 -0.40 -4.91
C GLY A 110 9.91 0.00 -6.13
N LEU A 111 9.32 0.03 -7.34
CA LEU A 111 10.01 0.46 -8.56
C LEU A 111 10.55 1.91 -8.51
N LEU A 112 10.01 2.75 -7.65
CA LEU A 112 10.51 4.11 -7.45
C LEU A 112 11.69 4.20 -6.45
N GLY A 113 12.22 3.08 -5.98
CA GLY A 113 13.30 3.05 -4.99
C GLY A 113 12.88 3.52 -3.59
N VAL A 114 11.59 3.81 -3.38
CA VAL A 114 11.03 4.38 -2.15
C VAL A 114 11.36 3.50 -0.93
N ASN A 115 11.14 2.19 -1.06
CA ASN A 115 11.42 1.23 0.01
C ASN A 115 12.92 1.17 0.36
N ALA A 116 13.80 1.15 -0.66
CA ALA A 116 15.25 1.11 -0.45
C ALA A 116 15.78 2.41 0.17
N GLY A 117 15.22 3.57 -0.24
CA GLY A 117 15.55 4.87 0.35
C GLY A 117 15.15 4.96 1.81
N ALA A 118 13.95 4.50 2.15
CA ALA A 118 13.49 4.43 3.52
C ALA A 118 14.37 3.48 4.37
N SER A 119 14.66 2.28 3.87
CA SER A 119 15.53 1.30 4.56
C SER A 119 16.92 1.87 4.84
N PHE A 120 17.54 2.49 3.84
CA PHE A 120 18.85 3.10 3.98
C PHE A 120 18.86 4.20 5.03
N ALA A 121 17.87 5.09 4.99
CA ALA A 121 17.77 6.18 5.96
C ALA A 121 17.57 5.66 7.39
N VAL A 122 16.66 4.69 7.61
CA VAL A 122 16.40 4.09 8.93
C VAL A 122 17.68 3.46 9.49
N VAL A 123 18.33 2.59 8.72
CA VAL A 123 19.52 1.87 9.20
C VAL A 123 20.67 2.83 9.48
N SER A 124 20.87 3.85 8.61
CA SER A 124 21.90 4.86 8.81
C SER A 124 21.68 5.68 10.08
N VAL A 125 20.44 6.08 10.36
CA VAL A 125 20.11 6.86 11.55
C VAL A 125 20.24 6.02 12.83
N ILE A 126 19.88 4.75 12.79
CA ILE A 126 20.08 3.83 13.92
C ILE A 126 21.59 3.64 14.18
N ALA A 127 22.40 3.44 13.12
CA ALA A 127 23.82 3.24 13.25
C ALA A 127 24.55 4.50 13.79
N VAL A 128 24.17 5.71 13.35
CA VAL A 128 24.85 6.96 13.70
C VAL A 128 24.35 7.54 15.03
N PHE A 129 23.03 7.56 15.25
CA PHE A 129 22.41 8.23 16.39
C PHE A 129 21.88 7.26 17.46
N GLY A 130 21.84 5.96 17.18
CA GLY A 130 21.30 4.94 18.11
C GLY A 130 19.78 5.01 18.32
N PHE A 131 19.04 5.67 17.42
CA PHE A 131 17.58 5.81 17.52
C PHE A 131 16.90 4.44 17.38
N ALA A 132 16.14 4.04 18.41
CA ALA A 132 15.45 2.76 18.43
C ALA A 132 13.91 2.89 18.41
N ASP A 133 13.40 4.08 18.72
CA ASP A 133 11.95 4.36 18.78
C ASP A 133 11.42 4.64 17.36
N PRO A 134 10.31 4.01 16.93
CA PRO A 134 9.64 4.29 15.66
C PRO A 134 9.37 5.77 15.39
N PHE A 135 9.00 6.55 16.42
CA PHE A 135 8.75 7.98 16.30
C PHE A 135 10.02 8.77 15.89
N GLN A 136 11.19 8.30 16.29
CA GLN A 136 12.45 8.98 15.99
C GLN A 136 12.89 8.73 14.55
N TYR A 137 12.81 7.50 14.04
CA TYR A 137 13.33 7.16 12.72
C TYR A 137 12.30 7.28 11.57
N VAL A 138 10.99 7.34 11.85
CA VAL A 138 9.94 7.43 10.81
C VAL A 138 10.13 8.63 9.88
N TRP A 139 10.56 9.75 10.43
CA TRP A 139 10.81 10.98 9.66
C TRP A 139 11.96 10.81 8.68
N PHE A 140 13.02 10.15 9.11
CA PHE A 140 14.17 9.83 8.26
C PHE A 140 13.80 8.81 7.19
N ALA A 141 12.99 7.80 7.54
CA ALA A 141 12.44 6.87 6.56
C ALA A 141 11.65 7.60 5.48
N PHE A 142 10.81 8.55 5.87
CA PHE A 142 10.01 9.35 4.95
C PHE A 142 10.89 10.23 4.04
N VAL A 143 11.88 10.90 4.62
CA VAL A 143 12.86 11.69 3.84
C VAL A 143 13.65 10.80 2.89
N GLY A 144 14.14 9.66 3.35
CA GLY A 144 14.87 8.70 2.52
C GLY A 144 14.04 8.18 1.34
N ALA A 145 12.76 7.87 1.59
CA ALA A 145 11.80 7.50 0.57
C ALA A 145 11.61 8.61 -0.47
N ALA A 146 11.39 9.84 0.00
CA ALA A 146 11.20 11.01 -0.87
C ALA A 146 12.44 11.33 -1.71
N VAL A 147 13.62 11.32 -1.09
CA VAL A 147 14.90 11.56 -1.79
C VAL A 147 15.13 10.48 -2.86
N ALA A 148 14.93 9.20 -2.54
CA ALA A 148 15.06 8.14 -3.53
C ALA A 148 14.09 8.32 -4.70
N GLY A 149 12.83 8.65 -4.43
CA GLY A 149 11.84 8.96 -5.47
C GLY A 149 12.25 10.13 -6.36
N VAL A 150 12.76 11.22 -5.77
CA VAL A 150 13.25 12.39 -6.52
C VAL A 150 14.47 12.02 -7.38
N VAL A 151 15.40 11.25 -6.84
CA VAL A 151 16.60 10.80 -7.58
C VAL A 151 16.19 9.91 -8.75
N VAL A 152 15.32 8.94 -8.53
CA VAL A 152 14.82 8.04 -9.59
C VAL A 152 14.10 8.82 -10.68
N PHE A 153 13.22 9.76 -10.31
CA PHE A 153 12.52 10.60 -11.26
C PHE A 153 13.48 11.52 -12.02
N GLY A 154 14.44 12.11 -11.32
CA GLY A 154 15.50 12.95 -11.92
C GLY A 154 16.29 12.18 -12.98
N LEU A 155 16.81 10.99 -12.61
CA LEU A 155 17.54 10.12 -13.53
C LEU A 155 16.69 9.71 -14.74
N ALA A 156 15.43 9.37 -14.53
CA ALA A 156 14.50 8.99 -15.60
C ALA A 156 14.12 10.18 -16.51
N SER A 157 14.36 11.41 -16.08
CA SER A 157 14.08 12.63 -16.84
C SER A 157 15.23 13.10 -17.70
N ILE A 158 16.42 12.47 -17.60
CA ILE A 158 17.62 12.84 -18.33
C ILE A 158 17.77 12.01 -19.61
N GLY A 159 18.16 12.64 -20.71
CA GLY A 159 18.52 11.99 -21.96
C GLY A 159 17.38 11.76 -22.95
N ARG A 160 17.67 11.00 -24.02
CA ARG A 160 16.73 10.74 -25.13
C ARG A 160 15.53 9.87 -24.76
N GLY A 161 15.57 9.21 -23.60
CA GLY A 161 14.48 8.39 -23.06
C GLY A 161 13.64 9.10 -22.00
N ALA A 162 13.75 10.40 -21.85
CA ALA A 162 13.04 11.19 -20.83
C ALA A 162 11.52 10.93 -20.89
N GLY A 163 10.95 10.56 -19.73
CA GLY A 163 9.52 10.27 -19.62
C GLY A 163 9.09 8.88 -20.12
N ASN A 164 10.01 8.01 -20.57
CA ASN A 164 9.67 6.64 -20.92
C ASN A 164 9.49 5.79 -19.65
N PRO A 165 8.39 5.02 -19.52
CA PRO A 165 8.18 4.11 -18.40
C PRO A 165 9.30 3.10 -18.17
N LEU A 166 9.96 2.62 -19.24
CA LEU A 166 11.10 1.71 -19.13
C LEU A 166 12.30 2.38 -18.45
N THR A 167 12.61 3.64 -18.84
CA THR A 167 13.71 4.41 -18.22
C THR A 167 13.45 4.63 -16.73
N LEU A 168 12.21 4.91 -16.35
CA LEU A 168 11.82 5.05 -14.95
C LEU A 168 12.05 3.73 -14.16
N ALA A 169 11.65 2.59 -14.73
CA ALA A 169 11.83 1.29 -14.08
C ALA A 169 13.32 0.92 -13.94
N LEU A 170 14.13 1.17 -14.96
CA LEU A 170 15.58 0.90 -14.91
C LEU A 170 16.30 1.82 -13.92
N ALA A 171 15.98 3.12 -13.91
CA ALA A 171 16.52 4.06 -12.94
C ALA A 171 16.16 3.65 -11.50
N GLY A 172 14.89 3.30 -11.28
CA GLY A 172 14.40 2.83 -9.99
C GLY A 172 15.09 1.56 -9.52
N GLN A 173 15.27 0.58 -10.41
CA GLN A 173 15.99 -0.64 -10.08
C GLN A 173 17.47 -0.38 -9.78
N GLY A 174 18.15 0.49 -10.54
CA GLY A 174 19.54 0.86 -10.28
C GLY A 174 19.71 1.53 -8.91
N VAL A 175 18.86 2.50 -8.60
CA VAL A 175 18.85 3.17 -7.27
C VAL A 175 18.52 2.17 -6.15
N THR A 176 17.56 1.27 -6.36
CA THR A 176 17.20 0.24 -5.37
C THR A 176 18.38 -0.66 -5.06
N VAL A 177 19.08 -1.19 -6.06
CA VAL A 177 20.23 -2.08 -5.85
C VAL A 177 21.39 -1.32 -5.17
N PHE A 178 21.67 -0.09 -5.58
CA PHE A 178 22.69 0.74 -4.96
C PHE A 178 22.38 1.00 -3.47
N LEU A 179 21.17 1.46 -3.16
CA LEU A 179 20.77 1.72 -1.79
C LEU A 179 20.69 0.45 -0.93
N ALA A 180 20.31 -0.69 -1.51
CA ALA A 180 20.30 -1.97 -0.81
C ALA A 180 21.74 -2.41 -0.45
N ALA A 181 22.71 -2.21 -1.34
CA ALA A 181 24.13 -2.47 -1.05
C ALA A 181 24.65 -1.57 0.08
N MET A 182 24.34 -0.27 0.04
CA MET A 182 24.69 0.67 1.10
C MET A 182 24.04 0.32 2.44
N THR A 183 22.75 -0.03 2.41
CA THR A 183 22.01 -0.49 3.60
C THR A 183 22.67 -1.72 4.23
N THR A 184 23.06 -2.69 3.40
CA THR A 184 23.73 -3.91 3.87
C THR A 184 25.09 -3.59 4.47
N ALA A 185 25.88 -2.70 3.83
CA ALA A 185 27.18 -2.29 4.35
C ALA A 185 27.06 -1.65 5.74
N VAL A 186 26.09 -0.74 5.93
CA VAL A 186 25.83 -0.10 7.23
C VAL A 186 25.31 -1.12 8.25
N ALA A 187 24.38 -2.00 7.87
CA ALA A 187 23.81 -3.00 8.76
C ALA A 187 24.84 -4.02 9.27
N LEU A 188 25.84 -4.37 8.45
CA LEU A 188 26.88 -5.30 8.84
C LEU A 188 27.96 -4.68 9.76
N SER A 189 28.02 -3.35 9.86
CA SER A 189 28.98 -2.68 10.74
C SER A 189 28.59 -2.71 12.22
N ASP A 190 27.30 -2.93 12.52
CA ASP A 190 26.78 -2.95 13.89
C ASP A 190 25.61 -3.94 14.06
N GLN A 191 25.68 -4.74 15.13
CA GLN A 191 24.67 -5.79 15.43
C GLN A 191 23.27 -5.18 15.70
N LYS A 192 23.20 -4.00 16.31
CA LYS A 192 21.92 -3.31 16.56
C LYS A 192 21.26 -2.92 15.26
N SER A 193 22.01 -2.32 14.35
CA SER A 193 21.55 -1.92 13.01
C SER A 193 21.09 -3.12 12.18
N LEU A 194 21.82 -4.26 12.27
CA LEU A 194 21.43 -5.48 11.60
C LEU A 194 20.10 -6.04 12.13
N ASN A 195 19.92 -6.07 13.45
CA ASN A 195 18.67 -6.54 14.06
C ASN A 195 17.51 -5.60 13.72
N ALA A 196 17.69 -4.29 13.80
CA ALA A 196 16.69 -3.31 13.43
C ALA A 196 16.26 -3.47 11.97
N LEU A 197 17.20 -3.67 11.05
CA LEU A 197 16.91 -3.90 9.63
C LEU A 197 16.08 -5.18 9.43
N ARG A 198 16.40 -6.27 10.13
CA ARG A 198 15.65 -7.54 10.01
C ARG A 198 14.18 -7.35 10.40
N PHE A 199 13.93 -6.73 11.56
CA PHE A 199 12.56 -6.48 12.02
C PHE A 199 11.83 -5.47 11.14
N TRP A 200 12.51 -4.41 10.72
CA TRP A 200 11.88 -3.38 9.88
C TRP A 200 11.53 -3.92 8.48
N ASN A 201 12.39 -4.73 7.87
CA ASN A 201 12.15 -5.34 6.55
C ASN A 201 11.04 -6.41 6.56
N ALA A 202 10.65 -6.93 7.72
CA ALA A 202 9.51 -7.85 7.82
C ALA A 202 8.17 -7.19 7.49
N GLY A 203 8.09 -5.88 7.70
CA GLY A 203 6.89 -5.07 7.43
C GLY A 203 5.77 -5.33 8.43
N SER A 204 5.64 -4.47 9.45
CA SER A 204 4.71 -4.66 10.55
C SER A 204 3.81 -3.44 10.78
N VAL A 205 2.57 -3.68 11.16
CA VAL A 205 1.64 -2.64 11.63
C VAL A 205 1.57 -2.60 13.17
N ALA A 206 2.37 -3.41 13.84
CA ALA A 206 2.42 -3.49 15.30
C ALA A 206 3.39 -2.47 15.91
N GLY A 207 3.17 -2.10 17.17
CA GLY A 207 4.09 -1.28 17.96
C GLY A 207 4.14 0.21 17.59
N VAL A 208 3.23 0.70 16.74
CA VAL A 208 3.18 2.09 16.27
C VAL A 208 2.00 2.82 16.93
N GLY A 209 2.30 3.87 17.67
CA GLY A 209 1.30 4.71 18.33
C GLY A 209 0.74 5.84 17.47
N PHE A 210 -0.30 6.50 17.97
CA PHE A 210 -0.96 7.61 17.26
C PHE A 210 -0.05 8.79 16.94
N GLY A 211 1.04 8.99 17.71
CA GLY A 211 2.04 10.02 17.40
C GLY A 211 2.66 9.89 16.02
N VAL A 212 2.82 8.66 15.53
CA VAL A 212 3.29 8.37 14.16
C VAL A 212 2.12 8.30 13.18
N ILE A 213 0.99 7.71 13.59
CA ILE A 213 -0.15 7.46 12.68
C ILE A 213 -0.73 8.77 12.13
N TRP A 214 -0.89 9.82 12.95
CA TRP A 214 -1.47 11.09 12.51
C TRP A 214 -0.66 11.79 11.40
N PRO A 215 0.67 11.99 11.56
CA PRO A 215 1.48 12.52 10.47
C PRO A 215 1.42 11.66 9.21
N VAL A 216 1.52 10.33 9.34
CA VAL A 216 1.42 9.40 8.21
C VAL A 216 0.08 9.53 7.51
N ALA A 217 -1.02 9.59 8.26
CA ALA A 217 -2.37 9.77 7.71
C ALA A 217 -2.51 11.11 6.96
N ALA A 218 -1.87 12.18 7.44
CA ALA A 218 -1.86 13.47 6.76
C ALA A 218 -1.15 13.38 5.40
N PHE A 219 0.03 12.75 5.32
CA PHE A 219 0.72 12.54 4.05
C PHE A 219 -0.05 11.62 3.11
N VAL A 220 -0.67 10.56 3.63
CA VAL A 220 -1.55 9.67 2.86
C VAL A 220 -2.75 10.46 2.32
N ALA A 221 -3.38 11.32 3.11
CA ALA A 221 -4.49 12.16 2.66
C ALA A 221 -4.09 13.09 1.50
N VAL A 222 -2.93 13.74 1.60
CA VAL A 222 -2.38 14.56 0.51
C VAL A 222 -2.13 13.71 -0.74
N GLY A 223 -1.49 12.54 -0.57
CA GLY A 223 -1.26 11.60 -1.67
C GLY A 223 -2.55 11.12 -2.34
N LEU A 224 -3.60 10.85 -1.55
CA LEU A 224 -4.93 10.48 -2.08
C LEU A 224 -5.58 11.63 -2.86
N VAL A 225 -5.50 12.86 -2.37
CA VAL A 225 -6.02 14.03 -3.11
C VAL A 225 -5.31 14.18 -4.45
N LEU A 226 -3.98 14.11 -4.47
CA LEU A 226 -3.20 14.15 -5.71
C LEU A 226 -3.56 13.00 -6.65
N ALA A 227 -3.75 11.79 -6.11
CA ALA A 227 -4.22 10.64 -6.86
C ALA A 227 -5.56 10.94 -7.54
N LEU A 228 -6.56 11.40 -6.79
CA LEU A 228 -7.90 11.69 -7.31
C LEU A 228 -7.89 12.74 -8.42
N VAL A 229 -7.09 13.80 -8.29
CA VAL A 229 -6.93 14.85 -9.30
C VAL A 229 -6.36 14.30 -10.61
N THR A 230 -5.52 13.27 -10.56
CA THR A 230 -4.87 12.72 -11.75
C THR A 230 -5.69 11.65 -12.48
N LEU A 231 -6.79 11.12 -11.91
CA LEU A 231 -7.54 10.00 -12.51
C LEU A 231 -8.06 10.28 -13.92
N PRO A 232 -8.62 11.48 -14.25
CA PRO A 232 -9.07 11.76 -15.60
C PRO A 232 -7.94 11.72 -16.63
N ALA A 233 -6.80 12.34 -16.28
CA ALA A 233 -5.63 12.35 -17.14
C ALA A 233 -5.02 10.93 -17.29
N LEU A 234 -5.01 10.14 -16.23
CA LEU A 234 -4.50 8.76 -16.23
C LEU A 234 -5.35 7.85 -17.14
N ASN A 235 -6.67 8.00 -17.16
CA ASN A 235 -7.55 7.29 -18.09
C ASN A 235 -7.21 7.62 -19.56
N LEU A 236 -6.93 8.87 -19.86
CA LEU A 236 -6.54 9.29 -21.21
C LEU A 236 -5.13 8.84 -21.59
N LEU A 237 -4.19 8.88 -20.64
CA LEU A 237 -2.83 8.37 -20.85
C LEU A 237 -2.80 6.89 -21.25
N ASN A 238 -3.73 6.08 -20.74
CA ASN A 238 -3.81 4.66 -21.11
C ASN A 238 -4.29 4.42 -22.55
N LEU A 239 -4.84 5.43 -23.22
CA LEU A 239 -5.18 5.37 -24.66
C LEU A 239 -3.96 5.66 -25.56
N GLY A 240 -2.84 6.06 -24.97
CA GLY A 240 -1.62 6.45 -25.68
C GLY A 240 -1.27 7.93 -25.48
N ASP A 241 0.03 8.24 -25.48
CA ASP A 241 0.51 9.61 -25.22
C ASP A 241 0.06 10.60 -26.29
N ASP A 242 0.01 10.17 -27.57
CA ASP A 242 -0.39 11.04 -28.67
C ASP A 242 -1.89 11.36 -28.61
N VAL A 243 -2.71 10.35 -28.29
CA VAL A 243 -4.16 10.55 -28.08
C VAL A 243 -4.40 11.47 -26.89
N ALA A 244 -3.71 11.24 -25.77
CA ALA A 244 -3.84 12.07 -24.57
C ALA A 244 -3.44 13.53 -24.85
N ARG A 245 -2.36 13.76 -25.62
CA ARG A 245 -1.94 15.11 -26.06
C ARG A 245 -3.00 15.78 -26.93
N GLY A 246 -3.55 15.06 -27.91
CA GLY A 246 -4.62 15.56 -28.77
C GLY A 246 -5.87 15.95 -28.00
N LEU A 247 -6.13 15.32 -26.83
CA LEU A 247 -7.23 15.62 -25.92
C LEU A 247 -6.87 16.67 -24.84
N GLY A 248 -5.71 17.36 -24.97
CA GLY A 248 -5.31 18.47 -24.11
C GLY A 248 -4.62 18.06 -22.81
N VAL A 249 -4.21 16.81 -22.63
CA VAL A 249 -3.50 16.37 -21.42
C VAL A 249 -2.03 16.82 -21.47
N HIS A 250 -1.60 17.53 -20.43
CA HIS A 250 -0.19 17.85 -20.20
C HIS A 250 0.50 16.67 -19.57
N ILE A 251 1.07 15.77 -20.40
CA ILE A 251 1.62 14.46 -19.98
C ILE A 251 2.68 14.61 -18.88
N ALA A 252 3.65 15.51 -19.04
CA ALA A 252 4.71 15.72 -18.05
C ALA A 252 4.13 16.09 -16.68
N ARG A 253 3.21 17.07 -16.65
CA ARG A 253 2.55 17.50 -15.40
C ARG A 253 1.76 16.37 -14.75
N SER A 254 0.98 15.61 -15.53
CA SER A 254 0.19 14.50 -15.02
C SER A 254 1.10 13.40 -14.42
N ARG A 255 2.19 13.03 -15.12
CA ARG A 255 3.15 12.05 -14.62
C ARG A 255 3.86 12.53 -13.36
N THR A 256 4.30 13.78 -13.33
CA THR A 256 4.96 14.34 -12.13
C THR A 256 4.02 14.28 -10.92
N ILE A 257 2.78 14.78 -11.06
CA ILE A 257 1.80 14.75 -9.95
C ILE A 257 1.53 13.30 -9.51
N GLY A 258 1.38 12.38 -10.48
CA GLY A 258 1.14 10.97 -10.18
C GLY A 258 2.30 10.29 -9.46
N ILE A 259 3.54 10.55 -9.86
CA ILE A 259 4.73 10.02 -9.20
C ILE A 259 4.87 10.61 -7.79
N VAL A 260 4.62 11.91 -7.61
CA VAL A 260 4.58 12.54 -6.28
C VAL A 260 3.51 11.87 -5.41
N ALA A 261 2.31 11.62 -5.96
CA ALA A 261 1.26 10.91 -5.24
C ALA A 261 1.70 9.50 -4.81
N VAL A 262 2.30 8.71 -5.72
CA VAL A 262 2.81 7.37 -5.40
C VAL A 262 3.91 7.44 -4.34
N THR A 263 4.84 8.38 -4.45
CA THR A 263 5.94 8.56 -3.49
C THR A 263 5.42 8.92 -2.10
N LEU A 264 4.43 9.82 -2.01
CA LEU A 264 3.78 10.17 -0.74
C LEU A 264 3.05 8.98 -0.14
N LEU A 265 2.25 8.27 -0.93
CA LEU A 265 1.46 7.12 -0.47
C LEU A 265 2.35 5.96 -0.02
N ALA A 266 3.26 5.52 -0.89
CA ALA A 266 4.17 4.42 -0.60
C ALA A 266 5.19 4.80 0.47
N GLY A 267 5.75 6.02 0.41
CA GLY A 267 6.73 6.52 1.38
C GLY A 267 6.13 6.62 2.79
N ALA A 268 4.92 7.16 2.93
CA ALA A 268 4.24 7.24 4.22
C ALA A 268 3.92 5.85 4.80
N ALA A 269 3.39 4.94 3.99
CA ALA A 269 3.11 3.57 4.42
C ALA A 269 4.40 2.83 4.82
N THR A 270 5.46 2.91 3.98
CA THR A 270 6.74 2.26 4.25
C THR A 270 7.44 2.86 5.48
N ALA A 271 7.38 4.17 5.68
CA ALA A 271 7.98 4.81 6.86
C ALA A 271 7.37 4.32 8.17
N ALA A 272 6.05 4.08 8.19
CA ALA A 272 5.34 3.62 9.38
C ALA A 272 5.39 2.10 9.60
N CYS A 273 5.30 1.32 8.51
CA CYS A 273 5.12 -0.13 8.57
C CYS A 273 6.34 -0.93 8.13
N GLY A 274 7.40 -0.27 7.64
CA GLY A 274 8.40 -0.94 6.83
C GLY A 274 7.89 -1.32 5.43
N PRO A 275 8.74 -1.94 4.59
CA PRO A 275 8.36 -2.33 3.24
C PRO A 275 7.36 -3.48 3.24
N ILE A 276 6.22 -3.30 2.58
CA ILE A 276 5.21 -4.35 2.35
C ILE A 276 5.15 -4.62 0.85
N ALA A 277 5.76 -5.70 0.42
CA ALA A 277 5.80 -6.10 -0.98
C ALA A 277 4.48 -6.76 -1.44
N PHE A 278 4.25 -6.80 -2.75
CA PHE A 278 3.13 -7.46 -3.43
C PHE A 278 1.74 -6.89 -3.17
N LEU A 279 1.50 -6.16 -2.08
CA LEU A 279 0.15 -5.70 -1.72
C LEU A 279 -0.42 -4.80 -2.83
N GLY A 280 0.32 -3.77 -3.22
CA GLY A 280 -0.11 -2.84 -4.27
C GLY A 280 -0.32 -3.54 -5.62
N LEU A 281 0.59 -4.46 -5.97
CA LEU A 281 0.53 -5.23 -7.21
C LEU A 281 -0.73 -6.11 -7.26
N MET A 282 -0.94 -6.93 -6.24
CA MET A 282 -2.04 -7.88 -6.17
C MET A 282 -3.39 -7.16 -6.15
N VAL A 283 -3.51 -6.15 -5.29
CA VAL A 283 -4.77 -5.43 -5.08
C VAL A 283 -5.19 -4.65 -6.33
N ALA A 284 -4.26 -3.96 -7.00
CA ALA A 284 -4.56 -3.25 -8.24
C ALA A 284 -5.02 -4.20 -9.35
N HIS A 285 -4.44 -5.40 -9.42
CA HIS A 285 -4.85 -6.41 -10.39
C HIS A 285 -6.27 -6.94 -10.11
N VAL A 286 -6.58 -7.26 -8.85
CA VAL A 286 -7.93 -7.68 -8.43
C VAL A 286 -8.95 -6.56 -8.67
N ALA A 287 -8.62 -5.31 -8.31
CA ALA A 287 -9.48 -4.16 -8.56
C ALA A 287 -9.80 -4.01 -10.06
N ARG A 288 -8.78 -4.12 -10.93
CA ARG A 288 -8.96 -4.05 -12.39
C ARG A 288 -9.83 -5.20 -12.93
N TYR A 289 -9.70 -6.38 -12.37
CA TYR A 289 -10.55 -7.51 -12.73
C TYR A 289 -12.04 -7.24 -12.40
N LEU A 290 -12.31 -6.62 -11.27
CA LEU A 290 -13.66 -6.34 -10.79
C LEU A 290 -14.30 -5.12 -11.48
N THR A 291 -13.52 -4.06 -11.73
CA THR A 291 -14.05 -2.77 -12.21
C THR A 291 -13.78 -2.48 -13.67
N GLY A 292 -12.85 -3.23 -14.31
CA GLY A 292 -12.32 -2.88 -15.63
C GLY A 292 -11.24 -1.78 -15.55
N PRO A 293 -10.90 -1.15 -16.70
CA PRO A 293 -9.76 -0.25 -16.81
C PRO A 293 -10.01 1.19 -16.34
N ASP A 294 -11.22 1.56 -15.98
CA ASP A 294 -11.56 2.94 -15.57
C ASP A 294 -11.02 3.24 -14.15
N TYR A 295 -10.02 4.09 -14.07
CA TYR A 295 -9.36 4.48 -12.82
C TYR A 295 -10.28 5.19 -11.81
N ARG A 296 -11.41 5.76 -12.26
CA ARG A 296 -12.41 6.35 -11.36
C ARG A 296 -13.05 5.29 -10.44
N TRP A 297 -13.12 4.05 -10.89
CA TRP A 297 -13.60 2.91 -10.12
C TRP A 297 -12.47 2.05 -9.59
N LEU A 298 -11.40 1.87 -10.38
CA LEU A 298 -10.27 1.04 -10.01
C LEU A 298 -9.57 1.55 -8.75
N VAL A 299 -9.33 2.85 -8.63
CA VAL A 299 -8.61 3.44 -7.48
C VAL A 299 -9.39 3.31 -6.17
N PRO A 300 -10.69 3.65 -6.06
CA PRO A 300 -11.45 3.39 -4.84
C PRO A 300 -11.50 1.91 -4.45
N TYR A 301 -11.64 1.01 -5.41
CA TYR A 301 -11.60 -0.42 -5.14
C TYR A 301 -10.22 -0.86 -4.64
N ALA A 302 -9.14 -0.41 -5.28
CA ALA A 302 -7.78 -0.72 -4.85
C ALA A 302 -7.49 -0.19 -3.44
N ALA A 303 -8.00 0.98 -3.10
CA ALA A 303 -7.90 1.55 -1.76
C ALA A 303 -8.51 0.62 -0.71
N VAL A 304 -9.81 0.29 -0.87
CA VAL A 304 -10.52 -0.52 0.12
C VAL A 304 -9.97 -1.95 0.17
N LEU A 305 -9.69 -2.57 -0.99
CA LEU A 305 -9.06 -3.89 -1.05
C LEU A 305 -7.70 -3.91 -0.37
N GLY A 306 -6.87 -2.87 -0.54
CA GLY A 306 -5.58 -2.75 0.11
C GLY A 306 -5.71 -2.75 1.63
N ALA A 307 -6.65 -1.98 2.16
CA ALA A 307 -6.96 -1.95 3.59
C ALA A 307 -7.46 -3.31 4.10
N VAL A 308 -8.38 -3.96 3.38
CA VAL A 308 -8.91 -5.29 3.74
C VAL A 308 -7.79 -6.33 3.75
N VAL A 309 -6.99 -6.40 2.69
CA VAL A 309 -5.91 -7.39 2.58
C VAL A 309 -4.87 -7.22 3.67
N LEU A 310 -4.42 -5.98 3.93
CA LEU A 310 -3.42 -5.74 4.98
C LEU A 310 -3.97 -6.06 6.37
N LEU A 311 -5.20 -5.66 6.65
CA LEU A 311 -5.85 -5.91 7.94
C LEU A 311 -6.10 -7.41 8.16
N VAL A 312 -6.59 -8.14 7.14
CA VAL A 312 -6.78 -9.59 7.22
C VAL A 312 -5.45 -10.32 7.37
N SER A 313 -4.39 -9.87 6.67
CA SER A 313 -3.05 -10.43 6.81
C SER A 313 -2.49 -10.23 8.22
N ASP A 314 -2.71 -9.07 8.82
CA ASP A 314 -2.34 -8.79 10.20
C ASP A 314 -3.11 -9.67 11.21
N ILE A 315 -4.42 -9.86 11.01
CA ILE A 315 -5.22 -10.77 11.82
C ILE A 315 -4.72 -12.22 11.69
N ALA A 316 -4.44 -12.66 10.47
CA ALA A 316 -3.91 -14.00 10.21
C ALA A 316 -2.54 -14.20 10.88
N GLY A 317 -1.64 -13.22 10.80
CA GLY A 317 -0.33 -13.26 11.48
C GLY A 317 -0.43 -13.43 12.99
N ARG A 318 -1.44 -12.82 13.61
CA ARG A 318 -1.75 -12.97 15.05
C ARG A 318 -2.35 -14.32 15.43
N LEU A 319 -2.93 -15.04 14.48
CA LEU A 319 -3.61 -16.33 14.74
C LEU A 319 -2.73 -17.55 14.49
N VAL A 320 -1.85 -17.49 13.47
CA VAL A 320 -1.13 -18.67 12.95
C VAL A 320 0.00 -19.11 13.86
N VAL A 321 0.70 -18.20 14.55
CA VAL A 321 1.92 -18.52 15.33
C VAL A 321 1.76 -18.13 16.80
N ARG A 322 0.68 -18.53 17.44
CA ARG A 322 0.49 -18.28 18.88
C ARG A 322 1.45 -19.07 19.75
N PRO A 323 2.06 -18.48 20.80
CA PRO A 323 1.84 -17.14 21.36
C PRO A 323 2.61 -16.01 20.67
N GLY A 324 3.46 -16.29 19.68
CA GLY A 324 4.12 -15.30 18.85
C GLY A 324 3.16 -14.68 17.83
N GLU A 325 3.68 -13.73 17.04
CA GLU A 325 2.97 -13.08 15.95
C GLU A 325 3.86 -13.05 14.70
N LEU A 326 3.27 -13.28 13.53
CA LEU A 326 3.91 -13.02 12.24
C LEU A 326 3.58 -11.59 11.79
N ASP A 327 4.59 -10.89 11.29
CA ASP A 327 4.40 -9.56 10.72
C ASP A 327 3.50 -9.60 9.47
N ALA A 328 2.65 -8.58 9.34
CA ALA A 328 1.66 -8.50 8.26
C ALA A 328 2.31 -8.56 6.87
N GLY A 329 3.51 -7.95 6.70
CA GLY A 329 4.25 -7.97 5.46
C GLY A 329 4.68 -9.37 5.03
N VAL A 330 5.06 -10.23 5.98
CA VAL A 330 5.40 -11.64 5.71
C VAL A 330 4.17 -12.39 5.21
N VAL A 331 3.01 -12.21 5.85
CA VAL A 331 1.76 -12.87 5.44
C VAL A 331 1.34 -12.39 4.04
N VAL A 332 1.42 -11.09 3.78
CA VAL A 332 1.15 -10.52 2.44
C VAL A 332 2.09 -11.10 1.39
N ALA A 333 3.38 -11.27 1.69
CA ALA A 333 4.34 -11.85 0.76
C ALA A 333 4.04 -13.33 0.47
N VAL A 334 3.67 -14.12 1.49
CA VAL A 334 3.27 -15.53 1.35
C VAL A 334 2.01 -15.67 0.49
N LEU A 335 1.07 -14.75 0.56
CA LEU A 335 -0.14 -14.74 -0.28
C LEU A 335 0.15 -14.18 -1.68
N GLY A 336 0.95 -13.13 -1.76
CA GLY A 336 1.21 -12.39 -3.00
C GLY A 336 2.12 -13.13 -3.98
N ALA A 337 3.15 -13.83 -3.50
CA ALA A 337 4.08 -14.53 -4.37
C ALA A 337 3.42 -15.68 -5.16
N PRO A 338 2.62 -16.58 -4.57
CA PRO A 338 1.86 -17.59 -5.32
C PRO A 338 0.80 -16.98 -6.23
N PHE A 339 0.13 -15.91 -5.79
CA PHE A 339 -0.82 -15.18 -6.63
C PHE A 339 -0.14 -14.67 -7.90
N PHE A 340 1.02 -14.03 -7.75
CA PHE A 340 1.79 -13.52 -8.87
C PHE A 340 2.29 -14.64 -9.79
N ALA A 341 2.84 -15.73 -9.23
CA ALA A 341 3.27 -16.89 -10.00
C ALA A 341 2.12 -17.48 -10.82
N ALA A 342 0.93 -17.62 -10.24
CA ALA A 342 -0.26 -18.10 -10.93
C ALA A 342 -0.73 -17.15 -12.04
N LEU A 343 -0.58 -15.84 -11.84
CA LEU A 343 -0.90 -14.81 -12.82
C LEU A 343 0.01 -14.91 -14.05
N VAL A 344 1.32 -15.04 -13.81
CA VAL A 344 2.33 -15.22 -14.87
C VAL A 344 2.07 -16.50 -15.65
N TRP A 345 1.87 -17.61 -14.95
CA TRP A 345 1.64 -18.92 -15.58
C TRP A 345 0.39 -18.95 -16.47
N ARG A 346 -0.68 -18.30 -16.04
CA ARG A 346 -1.92 -18.25 -16.83
C ARG A 346 -1.89 -17.29 -18.01
N GLY A 347 -0.83 -16.53 -18.21
CA GLY A 347 -0.67 -15.55 -19.30
C GLY A 347 -1.78 -14.47 -19.34
N LYS A 348 -2.55 -14.32 -18.26
CA LYS A 348 -3.71 -13.43 -18.19
C LYS A 348 -3.32 -12.03 -17.71
N PHE A 349 -2.27 -11.45 -18.30
CA PHE A 349 -2.04 -10.02 -18.13
C PHE A 349 -3.08 -9.28 -18.96
N LYS A 350 -4.17 -8.80 -18.34
CA LYS A 350 -4.95 -7.75 -18.98
C LYS A 350 -4.04 -6.53 -19.02
N SER A 351 -3.72 -6.09 -20.24
CA SER A 351 -2.94 -4.87 -20.46
C SER A 351 -3.47 -3.73 -19.63
N ALA A 352 -2.59 -2.99 -19.00
CA ALA A 352 -2.92 -1.78 -18.27
C ALA A 352 -3.33 -0.69 -19.25
#